data_d8c865e97b604de5dd09dda3c17a1546
#
_entry.id   d8c865e97b604de5dd09dda3c17a1546
#
_cell.length_a   1.000
_cell.length_b   1.000
_cell.length_c   1.000
_cell.angle_alpha   90.00
_cell.angle_beta   90.00
_cell.angle_gamma   90.00
#
_symmetry.space_group_name_H-M   'P 1'
#
loop_
_entity.id
_entity.type
_entity.pdbx_description
1 polymer ?
#
loop_
_entity_poly.entity_id
_entity_poly.type
_entity_poly.pdbx_seq_one_letter_code
_entity_poly.pdbx_strand_id
1 'polypeptide(L)'
;MEERKLEKSPIVYYISGGEKREWILFLHAAFVDHNMFARQVEDFGGQYNVLLLDIIGHGQSRKTKKGDGIEKMSVWIREILDAEKIEKVHLVGISLGAVLAQDFANYYPEYVSSLACFGGYNINNFDMTMQKENAGEQMRMMLRALVSVRWFAKENKKVSAYIKEAQDAFYGMNIHFPKSSFRYLAGLGHMVNVHPKSERNYPLIIGCGEYDIPMEKQAVWNWKADEPQGEVVILKGAGHCVNMDVPEEFHAVLERFYAKR
;
A
#
# COMPACT_ATOMS: atom_id res chain seq x y z
N MET A 1 6.04 -18.51 3.43
CA MET A 1 6.67 -17.31 4.06
C MET A 1 6.86 -17.55 5.54
N GLU A 2 7.91 -17.04 6.11
CA GLU A 2 8.19 -17.08 7.55
C GLU A 2 7.63 -15.82 8.22
N GLU A 3 6.80 -16.00 9.25
CA GLU A 3 6.27 -14.90 10.07
C GLU A 3 7.32 -14.47 11.10
N ARG A 4 7.55 -13.17 11.22
CA ARG A 4 8.50 -12.58 12.15
C ARG A 4 7.93 -11.33 12.82
N LYS A 5 8.57 -10.95 13.94
CA LYS A 5 8.25 -9.73 14.68
C LYS A 5 9.47 -9.26 15.47
N LEU A 6 9.72 -7.96 15.44
CA LEU A 6 10.71 -7.36 16.34
C LEU A 6 10.12 -7.17 17.75
N GLU A 7 10.90 -7.39 18.79
CA GLU A 7 10.46 -7.34 20.20
C GLU A 7 9.78 -6.01 20.58
N LYS A 8 10.30 -4.90 20.06
CA LYS A 8 9.82 -3.56 20.40
C LYS A 8 8.82 -2.97 19.41
N SER A 9 8.58 -3.64 18.28
CA SER A 9 7.65 -3.18 17.23
C SER A 9 6.28 -3.86 17.37
N PRO A 10 5.17 -3.17 17.11
CA PRO A 10 3.86 -3.80 17.00
C PRO A 10 3.69 -4.54 15.66
N ILE A 11 4.60 -4.33 14.71
CA ILE A 11 4.46 -4.80 13.32
C ILE A 11 4.87 -6.26 13.21
N VAL A 12 3.98 -7.07 12.63
CA VAL A 12 4.26 -8.43 12.18
C VAL A 12 4.59 -8.37 10.70
N TYR A 13 5.63 -9.07 10.28
CA TYR A 13 6.09 -9.11 8.91
C TYR A 13 6.42 -10.54 8.46
N TYR A 14 6.50 -10.74 7.17
CA TYR A 14 6.62 -12.06 6.55
C TYR A 14 7.70 -12.02 5.49
N ILE A 15 8.62 -12.98 5.54
CA ILE A 15 9.74 -13.09 4.62
C ILE A 15 9.60 -14.35 3.77
N SER A 16 9.82 -14.20 2.48
CA SER A 16 10.00 -15.31 1.53
C SER A 16 11.20 -15.01 0.65
N GLY A 17 12.09 -15.95 0.52
CA GLY A 17 13.26 -15.84 -0.35
C GLY A 17 14.50 -16.47 0.25
N GLY A 18 15.56 -16.49 -0.54
CA GLY A 18 16.88 -17.02 -0.18
C GLY A 18 17.99 -15.99 -0.34
N GLU A 19 19.24 -16.40 -0.20
CA GLU A 19 20.40 -15.52 -0.29
C GLU A 19 20.60 -14.89 -1.67
N LYS A 20 21.13 -13.66 -1.69
CA LYS A 20 21.66 -12.93 -2.87
C LYS A 20 20.65 -12.48 -3.92
N ARG A 21 19.41 -12.16 -3.56
CA ARG A 21 18.41 -11.58 -4.47
C ARG A 21 18.02 -10.18 -4.03
N GLU A 22 17.57 -9.38 -4.98
CA GLU A 22 16.93 -8.09 -4.67
C GLU A 22 15.65 -8.32 -3.87
N TRP A 23 15.27 -7.32 -3.09
CA TRP A 23 14.11 -7.37 -2.22
C TRP A 23 12.95 -6.54 -2.76
N ILE A 24 11.75 -7.11 -2.71
CA ILE A 24 10.51 -6.36 -2.92
C ILE A 24 9.77 -6.27 -1.59
N LEU A 25 9.46 -5.05 -1.16
CA LEU A 25 8.58 -4.78 -0.03
C LEU A 25 7.20 -4.37 -0.55
N PHE A 26 6.18 -5.17 -0.26
CA PHE A 26 4.79 -4.86 -0.56
C PHE A 26 4.05 -4.32 0.66
N LEU A 27 3.33 -3.21 0.47
CA LEU A 27 2.51 -2.53 1.48
C LEU A 27 1.04 -2.56 1.05
N HIS A 28 0.20 -3.20 1.86
CA HIS A 28 -1.19 -3.51 1.54
C HIS A 28 -2.15 -2.31 1.65
N ALA A 29 -3.32 -2.43 1.03
CA ALA A 29 -4.40 -1.46 1.12
C ALA A 29 -5.04 -1.43 2.51
N ALA A 30 -5.82 -0.39 2.80
CA ALA A 30 -6.62 -0.33 4.02
C ALA A 30 -7.63 -1.50 4.10
N PHE A 31 -7.93 -1.93 5.34
CA PHE A 31 -8.95 -2.92 5.68
C PHE A 31 -8.64 -4.37 5.31
N VAL A 32 -7.51 -4.65 4.70
CA VAL A 32 -7.01 -6.00 4.37
C VAL A 32 -5.70 -6.27 5.11
N ASP A 33 -4.97 -7.30 4.73
CA ASP A 33 -3.69 -7.67 5.32
C ASP A 33 -2.71 -8.17 4.23
N HIS A 34 -1.55 -8.67 4.64
CA HIS A 34 -0.51 -9.17 3.75
C HIS A 34 -1.00 -10.21 2.73
N ASN A 35 -2.09 -10.94 3.02
CA ASN A 35 -2.61 -11.99 2.12
C ASN A 35 -3.14 -11.44 0.79
N MET A 36 -3.37 -10.12 0.68
CA MET A 36 -3.71 -9.53 -0.63
C MET A 36 -2.60 -9.70 -1.67
N PHE A 37 -1.37 -10.02 -1.24
CA PHE A 37 -0.21 -10.24 -2.11
C PHE A 37 0.12 -11.73 -2.32
N ALA A 38 -0.78 -12.66 -2.01
CA ALA A 38 -0.53 -14.09 -2.15
C ALA A 38 -0.03 -14.48 -3.55
N ARG A 39 -0.63 -13.93 -4.62
CA ARG A 39 -0.20 -14.16 -6.01
C ARG A 39 1.19 -13.58 -6.27
N GLN A 40 1.48 -12.37 -5.77
CA GLN A 40 2.79 -11.73 -5.95
C GLN A 40 3.91 -12.51 -5.24
N VAL A 41 3.61 -13.16 -4.12
CA VAL A 41 4.57 -14.06 -3.45
C VAL A 41 4.88 -15.28 -4.32
N GLU A 42 3.85 -15.89 -4.94
CA GLU A 42 4.03 -17.01 -5.86
C GLU A 42 4.86 -16.61 -7.08
N ASP A 43 4.51 -15.48 -7.70
CA ASP A 43 5.09 -15.02 -8.96
C ASP A 43 6.55 -14.54 -8.79
N PHE A 44 6.81 -13.71 -7.75
CA PHE A 44 8.14 -13.11 -7.53
C PHE A 44 9.08 -13.97 -6.67
N GLY A 45 8.56 -14.86 -5.82
CA GLY A 45 9.36 -15.61 -4.84
C GLY A 45 10.44 -16.54 -5.46
N GLY A 46 10.34 -16.83 -6.76
CA GLY A 46 11.38 -17.55 -7.53
C GLY A 46 12.60 -16.68 -7.87
N GLN A 47 12.43 -15.36 -8.05
CA GLN A 47 13.44 -14.44 -8.57
C GLN A 47 13.89 -13.39 -7.55
N TYR A 48 12.98 -12.95 -6.67
CA TYR A 48 13.20 -11.92 -5.66
C TYR A 48 13.00 -12.47 -4.25
N ASN A 49 13.63 -11.84 -3.28
CA ASN A 49 13.20 -11.95 -1.89
C ASN A 49 11.97 -11.07 -1.69
N VAL A 50 10.96 -11.56 -1.00
CA VAL A 50 9.71 -10.84 -0.76
C VAL A 50 9.56 -10.56 0.73
N LEU A 51 9.31 -9.29 1.06
CA LEU A 51 8.96 -8.81 2.38
C LEU A 51 7.53 -8.27 2.34
N LEU A 52 6.67 -8.84 3.17
CA LEU A 52 5.32 -8.32 3.44
C LEU A 52 5.26 -7.88 4.88
N LEU A 53 4.37 -6.96 5.19
CA LEU A 53 4.04 -6.65 6.59
C LEU A 53 2.54 -6.36 6.72
N ASP A 54 2.03 -6.59 7.92
CA ASP A 54 0.71 -6.09 8.30
C ASP A 54 0.86 -4.67 8.84
N ILE A 55 0.21 -3.71 8.20
CA ILE A 55 0.19 -2.31 8.66
C ILE A 55 -0.44 -2.26 10.06
N ILE A 56 0.01 -1.32 10.90
CA ILE A 56 -0.52 -1.17 12.26
C ILE A 56 -2.05 -1.21 12.30
N GLY A 57 -2.59 -2.02 13.18
CA GLY A 57 -4.04 -2.24 13.32
C GLY A 57 -4.65 -3.23 12.33
N HIS A 58 -3.89 -3.71 11.34
CA HIS A 58 -4.32 -4.72 10.36
C HIS A 58 -3.72 -6.09 10.65
N GLY A 59 -4.26 -7.12 10.03
CA GLY A 59 -3.74 -8.49 10.09
C GLY A 59 -3.37 -8.94 11.50
N GLN A 60 -2.11 -9.27 11.71
CA GLN A 60 -1.54 -9.66 13.01
C GLN A 60 -0.93 -8.47 13.78
N SER A 61 -0.78 -7.28 13.17
CA SER A 61 -0.21 -6.06 13.78
C SER A 61 -1.23 -5.29 14.65
N ARG A 62 -1.98 -6.02 15.50
CA ARG A 62 -3.07 -5.47 16.35
C ARG A 62 -2.66 -5.24 17.80
N LYS A 63 -1.55 -5.86 18.24
CA LYS A 63 -1.05 -5.72 19.63
C LYS A 63 -0.19 -4.46 19.73
N THR A 64 -0.82 -3.34 20.08
CA THR A 64 -0.23 -1.99 20.10
C THR A 64 -0.16 -1.44 21.51
N LYS A 65 0.71 -0.44 21.72
CA LYS A 65 0.85 0.30 22.99
C LYS A 65 0.27 1.71 22.84
N LYS A 66 0.10 2.40 23.96
CA LYS A 66 -0.25 3.82 23.97
C LYS A 66 0.83 4.63 23.22
N GLY A 67 0.41 5.45 22.28
CA GLY A 67 1.31 6.26 21.46
C GLY A 67 1.80 5.57 20.18
N ASP A 68 1.38 4.31 19.91
CA ASP A 68 1.58 3.71 18.59
C ASP A 68 0.55 4.27 17.62
N GLY A 69 1.03 4.77 16.48
CA GLY A 69 0.21 5.32 15.40
C GLY A 69 0.79 5.01 14.03
N ILE A 70 0.00 5.26 13.00
CA ILE A 70 0.39 4.94 11.62
C ILE A 70 1.56 5.80 11.15
N GLU A 71 1.73 6.98 11.71
CA GLU A 71 2.85 7.90 11.46
C GLU A 71 4.22 7.33 11.85
N LYS A 72 4.26 6.23 12.61
CA LYS A 72 5.49 5.52 12.96
C LYS A 72 5.87 4.40 11.99
N MET A 73 5.03 4.14 10.98
CA MET A 73 5.27 3.02 10.06
C MET A 73 6.63 3.09 9.37
N SER A 74 7.06 4.28 8.94
CA SER A 74 8.36 4.47 8.30
C SER A 74 9.53 4.11 9.21
N VAL A 75 9.44 4.42 10.52
CA VAL A 75 10.45 4.02 11.50
C VAL A 75 10.48 2.51 11.68
N TRP A 76 9.33 1.87 11.82
CA TRP A 76 9.27 0.40 11.99
C TRP A 76 9.71 -0.36 10.74
N ILE A 77 9.38 0.14 9.53
CA ILE A 77 9.88 -0.44 8.28
C ILE A 77 11.41 -0.40 8.27
N ARG A 78 12.02 0.76 8.58
CA ARG A 78 13.49 0.88 8.66
C ARG A 78 14.08 -0.09 9.68
N GLU A 79 13.51 -0.18 10.89
CA GLU A 79 13.98 -1.12 11.92
C GLU A 79 13.92 -2.59 11.46
N ILE A 80 12.89 -2.95 10.68
CA ILE A 80 12.77 -4.29 10.09
C ILE A 80 13.88 -4.52 9.05
N LEU A 81 14.10 -3.56 8.13
CA LEU A 81 15.14 -3.66 7.11
C LEU A 81 16.53 -3.78 7.74
N ASP A 82 16.82 -2.98 8.77
CA ASP A 82 18.08 -3.04 9.53
C ASP A 82 18.28 -4.40 10.20
N ALA A 83 17.25 -4.93 10.88
CA ALA A 83 17.31 -6.22 11.57
C ALA A 83 17.53 -7.39 10.61
N GLU A 84 16.94 -7.32 9.41
CA GLU A 84 17.06 -8.33 8.35
C GLU A 84 18.28 -8.09 7.44
N LYS A 85 19.07 -7.02 7.70
CA LYS A 85 20.25 -6.63 6.91
C LYS A 85 19.91 -6.39 5.43
N ILE A 86 18.76 -5.79 5.19
CA ILE A 86 18.27 -5.43 3.88
C ILE A 86 18.70 -3.99 3.58
N GLU A 87 19.63 -3.81 2.66
CA GLU A 87 20.19 -2.50 2.33
C GLU A 87 19.24 -1.67 1.47
N LYS A 88 18.55 -2.31 0.52
CA LYS A 88 17.61 -1.64 -0.39
C LYS A 88 16.44 -2.54 -0.78
N VAL A 89 15.31 -1.90 -1.04
CA VAL A 89 14.09 -2.57 -1.50
C VAL A 89 13.46 -1.86 -2.69
N HIS A 90 12.79 -2.63 -3.53
CA HIS A 90 11.75 -2.16 -4.40
C HIS A 90 10.48 -1.98 -3.56
N LEU A 91 10.03 -0.74 -3.39
CA LEU A 91 8.79 -0.45 -2.67
C LEU A 91 7.59 -0.56 -3.61
N VAL A 92 6.60 -1.32 -3.20
CA VAL A 92 5.31 -1.43 -3.91
C VAL A 92 4.19 -1.18 -2.91
N GLY A 93 3.38 -0.16 -3.17
CA GLY A 93 2.25 0.19 -2.31
C GLY A 93 0.92 0.25 -3.06
N ILE A 94 -0.13 -0.29 -2.45
CA ILE A 94 -1.50 -0.21 -2.95
C ILE A 94 -2.33 0.66 -2.01
N SER A 95 -2.96 1.72 -2.50
CA SER A 95 -3.86 2.59 -1.72
C SER A 95 -3.16 3.14 -0.45
N LEU A 96 -3.61 2.76 0.75
CA LEU A 96 -2.93 3.07 2.01
C LEU A 96 -1.43 2.73 1.95
N GLY A 97 -1.08 1.57 1.38
CA GLY A 97 0.31 1.17 1.19
C GLY A 97 1.10 2.13 0.31
N ALA A 98 0.47 2.76 -0.69
CA ALA A 98 1.11 3.77 -1.53
C ALA A 98 1.44 5.06 -0.75
N VAL A 99 0.58 5.46 0.19
CA VAL A 99 0.88 6.59 1.11
C VAL A 99 2.08 6.26 1.99
N LEU A 100 2.08 5.08 2.61
CA LEU A 100 3.16 4.64 3.49
C LEU A 100 4.49 4.42 2.75
N ALA A 101 4.43 3.89 1.52
CA ALA A 101 5.62 3.74 0.67
C ALA A 101 6.27 5.08 0.36
N GLN A 102 5.48 6.10 0.04
CA GLN A 102 5.98 7.45 -0.19
C GLN A 102 6.55 8.09 1.08
N ASP A 103 5.87 7.95 2.22
CA ASP A 103 6.33 8.46 3.50
C ASP A 103 7.68 7.84 3.89
N PHE A 104 7.80 6.50 3.78
CA PHE A 104 9.06 5.81 3.98
C PHE A 104 10.16 6.31 3.04
N ALA A 105 9.86 6.43 1.75
CA ALA A 105 10.81 6.87 0.74
C ALA A 105 11.23 8.34 0.91
N ASN A 106 10.40 9.17 1.53
CA ASN A 106 10.75 10.56 1.88
C ASN A 106 11.70 10.63 3.07
N TYR A 107 11.53 9.75 4.09
CA TYR A 107 12.40 9.73 5.26
C TYR A 107 13.70 8.95 5.05
N TYR A 108 13.68 7.89 4.25
CA TYR A 108 14.77 6.93 4.08
C TYR A 108 15.03 6.59 2.61
N PRO A 109 15.33 7.60 1.75
CA PRO A 109 15.53 7.39 0.31
C PRO A 109 16.70 6.45 -0.01
N GLU A 110 17.67 6.32 0.88
CA GLU A 110 18.82 5.42 0.75
C GLU A 110 18.45 3.94 0.73
N TYR A 111 17.31 3.55 1.32
CA TYR A 111 16.78 2.18 1.28
C TYR A 111 15.96 1.89 0.04
N VAL A 112 15.72 2.88 -0.83
CA VAL A 112 14.81 2.72 -1.97
C VAL A 112 15.57 2.44 -3.26
N SER A 113 15.28 1.30 -3.85
CA SER A 113 15.73 0.94 -5.20
C SER A 113 14.78 1.47 -6.27
N SER A 114 13.47 1.37 -6.04
CA SER A 114 12.42 1.94 -6.87
C SER A 114 11.12 2.06 -6.06
N LEU A 115 10.21 2.89 -6.54
CA LEU A 115 8.90 3.10 -5.91
C LEU A 115 7.78 2.87 -6.93
N ALA A 116 6.84 1.98 -6.61
CA ALA A 116 5.65 1.74 -7.41
C ALA A 116 4.39 1.94 -6.54
N CYS A 117 3.59 2.93 -6.88
CA CYS A 117 2.38 3.29 -6.14
C CYS A 117 1.15 3.13 -7.02
N PHE A 118 0.15 2.38 -6.54
CA PHE A 118 -1.11 2.16 -7.26
C PHE A 118 -2.31 2.55 -6.38
N GLY A 119 -3.30 3.22 -6.97
CA GLY A 119 -4.49 3.67 -6.27
C GLY A 119 -4.18 4.62 -5.12
N GLY A 120 -3.26 5.56 -5.35
CA GLY A 120 -2.83 6.55 -4.38
C GLY A 120 -2.61 7.93 -5.02
N TYR A 121 -2.26 8.89 -4.19
CA TYR A 121 -2.02 10.28 -4.55
C TYR A 121 -0.62 10.72 -4.11
N ASN A 122 -0.11 11.83 -4.67
CA ASN A 122 1.14 12.44 -4.24
C ASN A 122 0.98 13.03 -2.83
N ILE A 123 1.63 12.44 -1.81
CA ILE A 123 1.54 12.94 -0.44
C ILE A 123 2.30 14.24 -0.23
N ASN A 124 3.23 14.61 -1.12
CA ASN A 124 4.04 15.81 -1.03
C ASN A 124 3.34 17.04 -1.64
N ASN A 125 2.30 16.83 -2.44
CA ASN A 125 1.52 17.89 -3.08
C ASN A 125 0.06 17.44 -3.28
N PHE A 126 -0.61 17.08 -2.18
CA PHE A 126 -2.00 16.63 -2.25
C PHE A 126 -2.97 17.79 -2.24
N ASP A 127 -3.89 17.80 -3.21
CA ASP A 127 -4.98 18.76 -3.27
C ASP A 127 -6.09 18.39 -2.28
N MET A 128 -6.15 19.11 -1.17
CA MET A 128 -7.16 18.91 -0.12
C MET A 128 -8.60 19.15 -0.59
N THR A 129 -8.82 19.79 -1.75
CA THR A 129 -10.17 19.99 -2.29
C THR A 129 -10.77 18.68 -2.77
N MET A 130 -9.97 17.80 -3.36
CA MET A 130 -10.37 16.45 -3.77
C MET A 130 -10.90 15.61 -2.60
N GLN A 131 -10.29 15.76 -1.43
CA GLN A 131 -10.76 15.06 -0.23
C GLN A 131 -12.13 15.55 0.23
N LYS A 132 -12.39 16.86 0.15
CA LYS A 132 -13.68 17.45 0.54
C LYS A 132 -14.81 16.97 -0.35
N GLU A 133 -14.59 16.85 -1.65
CA GLU A 133 -15.58 16.37 -2.60
C GLU A 133 -16.03 14.93 -2.30
N ASN A 134 -15.14 14.09 -1.76
CA ASN A 134 -15.42 12.70 -1.42
C ASN A 134 -15.80 12.49 0.06
N ALA A 135 -15.80 13.55 0.88
CA ALA A 135 -16.04 13.45 2.33
C ALA A 135 -17.41 12.82 2.67
N GLY A 136 -18.43 13.06 1.87
CA GLY A 136 -19.76 12.48 2.05
C GLY A 136 -19.79 10.96 1.90
N GLU A 137 -19.09 10.41 0.91
CA GLU A 137 -19.01 8.96 0.71
C GLU A 137 -18.13 8.29 1.78
N GLN A 138 -17.01 8.91 2.14
CA GLN A 138 -16.17 8.46 3.25
C GLN A 138 -16.96 8.42 4.56
N MET A 139 -17.77 9.44 4.84
CA MET A 139 -18.64 9.47 6.03
C MET A 139 -19.68 8.34 6.01
N ARG A 140 -20.32 8.08 4.85
CA ARG A 140 -21.27 6.96 4.70
C ARG A 140 -20.59 5.62 4.96
N MET A 141 -19.38 5.41 4.44
CA MET A 141 -18.62 4.18 4.67
C MET A 141 -18.24 4.04 6.13
N MET A 142 -17.83 5.11 6.81
CA MET A 142 -17.54 5.10 8.25
C MET A 142 -18.78 4.76 9.09
N LEU A 143 -19.93 5.34 8.77
CA LEU A 143 -21.20 5.02 9.45
C LEU A 143 -21.60 3.54 9.29
N ARG A 144 -21.43 2.97 8.08
CA ARG A 144 -21.64 1.53 7.86
C ARG A 144 -20.73 0.69 8.74
N ALA A 145 -19.45 1.07 8.85
CA ALA A 145 -18.48 0.36 9.70
C ALA A 145 -18.85 0.42 11.19
N LEU A 146 -19.36 1.56 11.66
CA LEU A 146 -19.84 1.71 13.05
C LEU A 146 -21.01 0.78 13.35
N VAL A 147 -21.93 0.59 12.39
CA VAL A 147 -23.08 -0.30 12.55
C VAL A 147 -22.63 -1.76 12.42
N SER A 148 -21.99 -2.14 11.33
CA SER A 148 -21.60 -3.52 11.05
C SER A 148 -20.37 -3.58 10.14
N VAL A 149 -19.30 -4.22 10.63
CA VAL A 149 -18.10 -4.48 9.80
C VAL A 149 -18.46 -5.33 8.58
N ARG A 150 -19.38 -6.29 8.70
CA ARG A 150 -19.80 -7.11 7.56
C ARG A 150 -20.55 -6.30 6.51
N TRP A 151 -21.40 -5.35 6.91
CA TRP A 151 -22.08 -4.45 5.98
C TRP A 151 -21.06 -3.52 5.30
N PHE A 152 -20.17 -2.92 6.08
CA PHE A 152 -19.08 -2.13 5.54
C PHE A 152 -18.27 -2.93 4.50
N ALA A 153 -17.78 -4.12 4.86
CA ALA A 153 -16.98 -4.96 3.98
C ALA A 153 -17.71 -5.34 2.68
N LYS A 154 -19.04 -5.59 2.76
CA LYS A 154 -19.87 -5.91 1.59
C LYS A 154 -19.93 -4.76 0.59
N GLU A 155 -19.99 -3.51 1.08
CA GLU A 155 -19.99 -2.33 0.21
C GLU A 155 -18.57 -1.97 -0.23
N ASN A 156 -17.60 -2.06 0.69
CA ASN A 156 -16.21 -1.71 0.43
C ASN A 156 -15.57 -2.56 -0.67
N LYS A 157 -15.84 -3.88 -0.72
CA LYS A 157 -15.29 -4.74 -1.77
C LYS A 157 -15.64 -4.30 -3.19
N LYS A 158 -16.81 -3.65 -3.37
CA LYS A 158 -17.28 -3.19 -4.69
C LYS A 158 -16.50 -2.00 -5.24
N VAL A 159 -15.95 -1.17 -4.34
CA VAL A 159 -15.11 -0.03 -4.70
C VAL A 159 -13.61 -0.38 -4.66
N SER A 160 -13.25 -1.45 -3.95
CA SER A 160 -11.87 -1.88 -3.80
C SER A 160 -11.40 -2.82 -4.92
N ALA A 161 -12.29 -3.60 -5.53
CA ALA A 161 -11.92 -4.50 -6.62
C ALA A 161 -13.03 -4.54 -7.68
N TYR A 162 -12.65 -4.80 -8.92
CA TYR A 162 -13.56 -4.89 -10.06
C TYR A 162 -13.97 -6.34 -10.35
N ILE A 163 -13.00 -7.26 -10.32
CA ILE A 163 -13.21 -8.69 -10.59
C ILE A 163 -13.86 -9.36 -9.37
N LYS A 164 -14.84 -10.24 -9.64
CA LYS A 164 -15.63 -10.85 -8.56
C LYS A 164 -14.79 -11.68 -7.60
N GLU A 165 -13.85 -12.44 -8.09
CA GLU A 165 -12.92 -13.27 -7.31
C GLU A 165 -12.06 -12.40 -6.39
N ALA A 166 -11.54 -11.29 -6.88
CA ALA A 166 -10.79 -10.29 -6.11
C ALA A 166 -11.68 -9.61 -5.05
N GLN A 167 -12.94 -9.27 -5.42
CA GLN A 167 -13.92 -8.76 -4.45
C GLN A 167 -14.19 -9.72 -3.30
N ASP A 168 -14.33 -11.01 -3.61
CA ASP A 168 -14.64 -12.04 -2.60
C ASP A 168 -13.42 -12.30 -1.70
N ALA A 169 -12.20 -12.31 -2.25
CA ALA A 169 -10.96 -12.39 -1.49
C ALA A 169 -10.77 -11.14 -0.59
N PHE A 170 -10.97 -9.93 -1.14
CA PHE A 170 -10.94 -8.69 -0.37
C PHE A 170 -11.95 -8.71 0.78
N TYR A 171 -13.18 -9.12 0.51
CA TYR A 171 -14.22 -9.25 1.53
C TYR A 171 -13.81 -10.20 2.65
N GLY A 172 -13.23 -11.36 2.31
CA GLY A 172 -12.76 -12.36 3.27
C GLY A 172 -11.75 -11.79 4.28
N MET A 173 -10.84 -10.92 3.84
CA MET A 173 -9.91 -10.20 4.72
C MET A 173 -10.61 -9.08 5.49
N ASN A 174 -11.41 -8.27 4.80
CA ASN A 174 -12.01 -7.05 5.35
C ASN A 174 -13.00 -7.32 6.51
N ILE A 175 -13.73 -8.44 6.49
CA ILE A 175 -14.65 -8.79 7.60
C ILE A 175 -13.94 -9.02 8.93
N HIS A 176 -12.64 -9.26 8.91
CA HIS A 176 -11.79 -9.46 10.08
C HIS A 176 -11.12 -8.16 10.56
N PHE A 177 -11.30 -7.05 9.85
CA PHE A 177 -10.75 -5.75 10.25
C PHE A 177 -11.46 -5.23 11.52
N PRO A 178 -10.74 -4.99 12.63
CA PRO A 178 -11.37 -4.59 13.88
C PRO A 178 -11.78 -3.12 13.86
N LYS A 179 -12.96 -2.82 14.38
CA LYS A 179 -13.46 -1.42 14.49
C LYS A 179 -12.49 -0.49 15.20
N SER A 180 -11.79 -0.99 16.22
CA SER A 180 -10.80 -0.20 16.97
C SER A 180 -9.63 0.28 16.12
N SER A 181 -9.38 -0.35 14.97
CA SER A 181 -8.26 -0.01 14.08
C SER A 181 -8.53 1.20 13.18
N PHE A 182 -9.79 1.64 13.05
CA PHE A 182 -10.10 2.89 12.32
C PHE A 182 -9.34 4.11 12.87
N ARG A 183 -9.01 4.11 14.16
CA ARG A 183 -8.21 5.18 14.78
C ARG A 183 -6.85 5.39 14.14
N TYR A 184 -6.23 4.34 13.60
CA TYR A 184 -4.92 4.45 12.95
C TYR A 184 -5.02 5.17 11.61
N LEU A 185 -6.11 4.96 10.87
CA LEU A 185 -6.33 5.63 9.58
C LEU A 185 -6.50 7.15 9.74
N ALA A 186 -7.00 7.61 10.90
CA ALA A 186 -7.10 9.04 11.19
C ALA A 186 -5.73 9.74 11.22
N GLY A 187 -4.64 9.02 11.48
CA GLY A 187 -3.27 9.55 11.48
C GLY A 187 -2.71 9.87 10.10
N LEU A 188 -3.33 9.40 9.01
CA LEU A 188 -2.86 9.63 7.64
C LEU A 188 -2.75 11.11 7.26
N GLY A 189 -3.65 11.95 7.78
CA GLY A 189 -3.59 13.40 7.54
C GLY A 189 -2.29 14.06 8.03
N HIS A 190 -1.57 13.42 8.95
CA HIS A 190 -0.28 13.90 9.48
C HIS A 190 0.91 13.57 8.56
N MET A 191 0.67 12.80 7.49
CA MET A 191 1.70 12.36 6.54
C MET A 191 1.63 13.13 5.21
N VAL A 192 0.58 13.94 5.03
CA VAL A 192 0.28 14.63 3.77
C VAL A 192 0.74 16.08 3.83
N ASN A 193 1.45 16.53 2.78
CA ASN A 193 1.98 17.88 2.63
C ASN A 193 2.96 18.32 3.77
N VAL A 194 3.63 17.36 4.40
CA VAL A 194 4.58 17.62 5.49
C VAL A 194 6.05 17.50 5.07
N HIS A 195 6.33 16.82 3.96
CA HIS A 195 7.67 16.70 3.41
C HIS A 195 7.98 17.82 2.43
N PRO A 196 9.22 18.33 2.39
CA PRO A 196 9.64 19.23 1.33
C PRO A 196 9.58 18.48 -0.02
N LYS A 197 9.31 19.21 -1.11
CA LYS A 197 9.45 18.66 -2.45
C LYS A 197 10.91 18.22 -2.64
N SER A 198 11.15 16.92 -2.70
CA SER A 198 12.46 16.34 -2.96
C SER A 198 12.44 15.65 -4.33
N GLU A 199 13.51 15.80 -5.09
CA GLU A 199 13.71 15.00 -6.29
C GLU A 199 13.93 13.55 -5.89
N ARG A 200 13.14 12.65 -6.49
CA ARG A 200 13.31 11.22 -6.31
C ARG A 200 14.40 10.73 -7.27
N ASN A 201 15.51 10.26 -6.70
CA ASN A 201 16.65 9.75 -7.47
C ASN A 201 16.54 8.25 -7.83
N TYR A 202 15.33 7.71 -7.76
CA TYR A 202 15.00 6.32 -8.08
C TYR A 202 13.79 6.27 -9.01
N PRO A 203 13.64 5.18 -9.80
CA PRO A 203 12.50 5.01 -10.70
C PRO A 203 11.16 5.02 -9.95
N LEU A 204 10.13 5.61 -10.56
CA LEU A 204 8.80 5.77 -10.01
C LEU A 204 7.73 5.27 -10.98
N ILE A 205 6.81 4.41 -10.50
CA ILE A 205 5.51 4.15 -11.12
C ILE A 205 4.42 4.87 -10.36
N ILE A 206 3.52 5.52 -11.09
CA ILE A 206 2.28 6.13 -10.64
C ILE A 206 1.13 5.43 -11.35
N GLY A 207 0.37 4.58 -10.65
CA GLY A 207 -0.60 3.72 -11.32
C GLY A 207 -1.97 3.69 -10.67
N CYS A 208 -2.97 3.26 -11.46
CA CYS A 208 -4.31 2.90 -10.98
C CYS A 208 -4.95 1.87 -11.92
N GLY A 209 -6.11 1.35 -11.54
CA GLY A 209 -6.94 0.54 -12.41
C GLY A 209 -7.79 1.37 -13.36
N GLU A 210 -8.15 0.79 -14.49
CA GLU A 210 -9.07 1.41 -15.48
C GLU A 210 -10.43 1.76 -14.86
N TYR A 211 -10.91 0.89 -13.96
CA TYR A 211 -12.20 1.01 -13.26
C TYR A 211 -12.07 1.54 -11.83
N ASP A 212 -10.89 2.11 -11.47
CA ASP A 212 -10.74 2.79 -10.20
C ASP A 212 -11.65 4.02 -10.10
N ILE A 213 -11.91 4.50 -8.89
CA ILE A 213 -12.77 5.66 -8.67
C ILE A 213 -12.20 6.92 -9.36
N PRO A 214 -13.06 7.85 -9.81
CA PRO A 214 -12.61 9.03 -10.55
C PRO A 214 -11.54 9.84 -9.84
N MET A 215 -11.60 9.95 -8.50
CA MET A 215 -10.62 10.66 -7.69
C MET A 215 -9.21 10.06 -7.84
N GLU A 216 -9.08 8.73 -7.75
CA GLU A 216 -7.77 8.08 -7.86
C GLU A 216 -7.19 8.21 -9.27
N LYS A 217 -8.03 8.10 -10.31
CA LYS A 217 -7.60 8.34 -11.69
C LYS A 217 -7.12 9.78 -11.91
N GLN A 218 -7.82 10.77 -11.33
CA GLN A 218 -7.37 12.16 -11.39
C GLN A 218 -6.08 12.37 -10.61
N ALA A 219 -5.93 11.73 -9.44
CA ALA A 219 -4.73 11.81 -8.61
C ALA A 219 -3.48 11.33 -9.35
N VAL A 220 -3.58 10.29 -10.19
CA VAL A 220 -2.47 9.81 -11.04
C VAL A 220 -1.96 10.92 -11.96
N TRP A 221 -2.86 11.65 -12.62
CA TRP A 221 -2.47 12.73 -13.55
C TRP A 221 -1.95 13.96 -12.84
N ASN A 222 -2.51 14.31 -11.68
CA ASN A 222 -2.01 15.39 -10.84
C ASN A 222 -0.58 15.05 -10.37
N TRP A 223 -0.36 13.82 -9.91
CA TRP A 223 0.98 13.37 -9.50
C TRP A 223 1.97 13.36 -10.66
N LYS A 224 1.55 12.88 -11.85
CA LYS A 224 2.39 12.94 -13.06
C LYS A 224 2.80 14.36 -13.43
N ALA A 225 1.93 15.34 -13.23
CA ALA A 225 2.25 16.75 -13.45
C ALA A 225 3.29 17.28 -12.45
N ASP A 226 3.23 16.82 -11.20
CA ASP A 226 4.19 17.19 -10.15
C ASP A 226 5.54 16.50 -10.32
N GLU A 227 5.55 15.23 -10.74
CA GLU A 227 6.73 14.39 -10.92
C GLU A 227 6.77 13.81 -12.35
N PRO A 228 7.18 14.62 -13.35
CA PRO A 228 7.13 14.23 -14.77
C PRO A 228 8.00 13.02 -15.14
N GLN A 229 9.00 12.67 -14.33
CA GLN A 229 9.84 11.48 -14.50
C GLN A 229 9.12 10.17 -14.17
N GLY A 230 8.02 10.20 -13.37
CA GLY A 230 7.26 9.01 -13.01
C GLY A 230 6.60 8.35 -14.23
N GLU A 231 6.67 7.03 -14.36
CA GLU A 231 5.94 6.26 -15.36
C GLU A 231 4.48 6.13 -14.96
N VAL A 232 3.54 6.57 -15.82
CA VAL A 232 2.11 6.36 -15.58
C VAL A 232 1.70 4.99 -16.10
N VAL A 233 1.01 4.21 -15.27
CA VAL A 233 0.48 2.88 -15.59
C VAL A 233 -1.00 2.79 -15.26
N ILE A 234 -1.84 2.55 -16.27
CA ILE A 234 -3.27 2.26 -16.10
C ILE A 234 -3.49 0.79 -16.44
N LEU A 235 -3.82 -0.01 -15.42
CA LEU A 235 -4.06 -1.45 -15.61
C LEU A 235 -5.49 -1.68 -16.10
N LYS A 236 -5.61 -2.23 -17.31
CA LYS A 236 -6.90 -2.54 -17.92
C LYS A 236 -7.59 -3.67 -17.17
N GLY A 237 -8.91 -3.59 -17.06
CA GLY A 237 -9.71 -4.61 -16.38
C GLY A 237 -9.65 -4.56 -14.85
N ALA A 238 -8.88 -3.66 -14.27
CA ALA A 238 -8.68 -3.56 -12.82
C ALA A 238 -9.45 -2.40 -12.19
N GLY A 239 -9.90 -2.59 -10.95
CA GLY A 239 -10.37 -1.55 -10.04
C GLY A 239 -9.23 -1.00 -9.17
N HIS A 240 -9.53 -0.71 -7.92
CA HIS A 240 -8.59 -0.06 -6.98
C HIS A 240 -7.44 -1.00 -6.54
N CYS A 241 -7.73 -2.25 -6.19
CA CYS A 241 -6.73 -3.24 -5.82
C CYS A 241 -6.23 -3.99 -7.06
N VAL A 242 -5.47 -3.30 -7.90
CA VAL A 242 -5.01 -3.76 -9.22
C VAL A 242 -4.28 -5.10 -9.17
N ASN A 243 -3.50 -5.35 -8.12
CA ASN A 243 -2.73 -6.59 -7.92
C ASN A 243 -3.61 -7.82 -7.66
N MET A 244 -4.85 -7.60 -7.23
CA MET A 244 -5.83 -8.66 -6.99
C MET A 244 -6.71 -8.89 -8.21
N ASP A 245 -7.04 -7.82 -8.95
CA ASP A 245 -7.91 -7.89 -10.12
C ASP A 245 -7.21 -8.49 -11.34
N VAL A 246 -5.98 -8.06 -11.61
CA VAL A 246 -5.19 -8.45 -12.80
C VAL A 246 -3.75 -8.79 -12.40
N PRO A 247 -3.54 -9.88 -11.61
CA PRO A 247 -2.25 -10.20 -11.03
C PRO A 247 -1.16 -10.45 -12.08
N GLU A 248 -1.47 -11.05 -13.22
CA GLU A 248 -0.52 -11.34 -14.28
C GLU A 248 -0.01 -10.06 -14.96
N GLU A 249 -0.91 -9.14 -15.28
CA GLU A 249 -0.55 -7.82 -15.86
C GLU A 249 0.21 -6.96 -14.86
N PHE A 250 -0.19 -7.01 -13.59
CA PHE A 250 0.51 -6.33 -12.51
C PHE A 250 1.94 -6.85 -12.36
N HIS A 251 2.13 -8.17 -12.38
CA HIS A 251 3.44 -8.81 -12.37
C HIS A 251 4.29 -8.36 -13.56
N ALA A 252 3.77 -8.46 -14.79
CA ALA A 252 4.47 -8.06 -16.01
C ALA A 252 4.89 -6.57 -16.01
N VAL A 253 4.07 -5.70 -15.42
CA VAL A 253 4.41 -4.27 -15.23
C VAL A 253 5.62 -4.12 -14.31
N LEU A 254 5.63 -4.78 -13.17
CA LEU A 254 6.71 -4.67 -12.20
C LEU A 254 8.01 -5.31 -12.74
N GLU A 255 7.96 -6.48 -13.40
CA GLU A 255 9.12 -7.09 -14.03
C GLU A 255 9.76 -6.17 -15.06
N ARG A 256 8.96 -5.60 -15.98
CA ARG A 256 9.44 -4.63 -16.96
C ARG A 256 10.05 -3.39 -16.29
N PHE A 257 9.47 -2.96 -15.18
CA PHE A 257 9.96 -1.81 -14.43
C PHE A 257 11.33 -2.09 -13.80
N TYR A 258 11.52 -3.26 -13.23
CA TYR A 258 12.79 -3.66 -12.62
C TYR A 258 13.88 -3.93 -13.66
N ALA A 259 13.52 -4.40 -14.85
CA ALA A 259 14.48 -4.67 -15.95
C ALA A 259 15.07 -3.42 -16.61
N LYS A 260 14.54 -2.23 -16.35
CA LYS A 260 15.00 -0.95 -16.95
C LYS A 260 16.29 -0.36 -16.31
N ARG A 261 17.00 -1.12 -15.50
CA ARG A 261 18.22 -0.69 -14.79
C ARG A 261 19.50 -0.92 -15.52
#